data_cfa5117a022a2a0c4ddc47bef95dbe04
#
_entry.id   cfa5117a022a2a0c4ddc47bef95dbe04
#
_cell.length_a   1.000
_cell.length_b   1.000
_cell.length_c   1.000
_cell.angle_alpha   90.00
_cell.angle_beta   90.00
_cell.angle_gamma   90.00
#
_symmetry.space_group_name_H-M   'P 1'
#
loop_
_entity.id
_entity.type
_entity.pdbx_description
1 polymer ?
#
loop_
_entity_poly.entity_id
_entity_poly.type
_entity_poly.pdbx_seq_one_letter_code
_entity_poly.pdbx_strand_id
1 'polypeptide(L)'
;GNKQDKLKRKLEGKNLVTQYSTILGSRAPKPHMRMPYPSITPVHREPKAQTFIKAMWGACLEAEQIVKQLTPHLYERQIQLFEDVKKEWKFGTMYTSSISNFNIAAAFHRDTGNIVGTVNIILTKRNNANGGCLNVPDYNVTFEQADNSMLVYPAWRNVHGVTPIKPIAENGYRNS
;
A
#
# COMPACT_ATOMS: atom_id res chain seq x y z
N GLY A 1 -8.36 -17.73 13.12
CA GLY A 1 -7.75 -17.64 11.82
C GLY A 1 -8.44 -16.59 11.00
N ASN A 2 -7.81 -15.45 10.79
CA ASN A 2 -8.32 -14.49 9.85
C ASN A 2 -8.24 -15.11 8.46
N LYS A 3 -9.40 -15.51 7.96
CA LYS A 3 -9.58 -15.69 6.52
C LYS A 3 -9.24 -14.33 5.91
N GLN A 4 -8.08 -14.23 5.27
CA GLN A 4 -7.84 -13.14 4.33
C GLN A 4 -9.03 -13.17 3.38
N ASP A 5 -9.79 -12.09 3.36
CA ASP A 5 -10.96 -11.95 2.50
C ASP A 5 -10.49 -11.98 1.05
N LYS A 6 -10.41 -13.18 0.49
CA LYS A 6 -10.32 -13.38 -0.95
C LYS A 6 -11.70 -12.99 -1.51
N LEU A 7 -11.88 -11.70 -1.72
CA LEU A 7 -13.06 -11.22 -2.43
C LEU A 7 -12.96 -11.68 -3.87
N LYS A 8 -13.70 -12.74 -4.19
CA LYS A 8 -13.92 -13.17 -5.57
C LYS A 8 -15.09 -12.35 -6.12
N ARG A 9 -14.80 -11.44 -7.05
CA ARG A 9 -15.84 -10.72 -7.79
C ARG A 9 -15.98 -11.32 -9.17
N LYS A 10 -17.23 -11.52 -9.59
CA LYS A 10 -17.59 -11.81 -10.97
C LYS A 10 -17.50 -10.53 -11.79
N LEU A 11 -16.58 -10.44 -12.72
CA LEU A 11 -16.54 -9.40 -13.73
C LEU A 11 -17.32 -9.87 -14.97
N GLU A 12 -18.29 -9.06 -15.36
CA GLU A 12 -19.03 -9.23 -16.63
C GLU A 12 -19.43 -10.68 -16.95
N GLY A 13 -20.16 -11.28 -16.02
CA GLY A 13 -20.85 -12.54 -16.26
C GLY A 13 -20.03 -13.83 -16.16
N LYS A 14 -18.70 -13.85 -16.30
CA LYS A 14 -17.94 -15.13 -16.31
C LYS A 14 -16.53 -15.11 -15.73
N ASN A 15 -15.85 -13.96 -15.60
CA ASN A 15 -14.47 -13.92 -15.11
C ASN A 15 -14.39 -13.59 -13.62
N LEU A 16 -13.81 -14.49 -12.84
CA LEU A 16 -13.53 -14.28 -11.42
C LEU A 16 -12.23 -13.49 -11.26
N VAL A 17 -12.32 -12.31 -10.67
CA VAL A 17 -11.16 -11.53 -10.27
C VAL A 17 -10.82 -11.83 -8.83
N THR A 18 -9.59 -12.25 -8.59
CA THR A 18 -9.08 -12.40 -7.23
C THR A 18 -8.62 -11.05 -6.73
N GLN A 19 -9.17 -10.62 -5.61
CA GLN A 19 -8.76 -9.41 -4.91
C GLN A 19 -8.31 -9.79 -3.50
N TYR A 20 -7.19 -9.23 -3.05
CA TYR A 20 -6.75 -9.37 -1.66
C TYR A 20 -5.89 -8.18 -1.25
N SER A 21 -5.87 -7.95 0.05
CA SER A 21 -5.03 -6.94 0.69
C SER A 21 -4.28 -7.60 1.84
N THR A 22 -3.00 -7.29 1.96
CA THR A 22 -2.15 -7.80 3.03
C THR A 22 -1.40 -6.63 3.67
N ILE A 23 -1.53 -6.49 4.98
CA ILE A 23 -0.79 -5.49 5.76
C ILE A 23 0.46 -6.13 6.32
N LEU A 24 1.63 -5.54 6.02
CA LEU A 24 2.93 -5.88 6.58
C LEU A 24 3.34 -4.83 7.61
N GLY A 25 4.15 -5.24 8.60
CA GLY A 25 4.60 -4.35 9.67
C GLY A 25 3.62 -4.25 10.82
N SER A 26 3.57 -3.11 11.49
CA SER A 26 2.75 -2.90 12.67
C SER A 26 1.39 -2.30 12.34
N ARG A 27 0.41 -2.61 13.18
CA ARG A 27 -0.93 -2.02 13.15
C ARG A 27 -1.10 -1.11 14.35
N ALA A 28 -1.76 0.03 14.12
CA ALA A 28 -2.17 0.92 15.20
C ALA A 28 -3.15 0.21 16.17
N PRO A 29 -3.21 0.65 17.43
CA PRO A 29 -4.23 0.20 18.38
C PRO A 29 -5.64 0.42 17.83
N LYS A 30 -6.53 -0.54 18.10
CA LYS A 30 -7.97 -0.45 17.79
C LYS A 30 -8.77 -0.84 19.05
N PRO A 31 -8.88 0.05 20.05
CA PRO A 31 -9.53 -0.27 21.34
C PRO A 31 -10.96 -0.75 21.18
N HIS A 32 -11.71 -0.15 20.24
CA HIS A 32 -13.08 -0.55 19.89
C HIS A 32 -13.21 -2.00 19.37
N MET A 33 -12.10 -2.59 18.91
CA MET A 33 -12.01 -4.00 18.50
C MET A 33 -11.29 -4.88 19.53
N ARG A 34 -11.18 -4.43 20.78
CA ARG A 34 -10.43 -5.09 21.87
C ARG A 34 -8.94 -5.32 21.53
N MET A 35 -8.36 -4.42 20.78
CA MET A 35 -6.93 -4.38 20.44
C MET A 35 -6.32 -3.06 20.94
N PRO A 36 -6.11 -2.90 22.27
CA PRO A 36 -5.69 -1.63 22.84
C PRO A 36 -4.20 -1.28 22.58
N TYR A 37 -3.42 -2.25 22.11
CA TYR A 37 -1.99 -2.06 21.87
C TYR A 37 -1.64 -2.21 20.39
N PRO A 38 -0.55 -1.57 19.92
CA PRO A 38 -0.03 -1.84 18.58
C PRO A 38 0.43 -3.31 18.49
N SER A 39 0.39 -3.88 17.31
CA SER A 39 0.78 -5.27 17.10
C SER A 39 1.34 -5.50 15.71
N ILE A 40 2.33 -6.38 15.61
CA ILE A 40 2.81 -6.86 14.31
C ILE A 40 1.74 -7.75 13.69
N THR A 41 1.53 -7.59 12.38
CA THR A 41 0.51 -8.34 11.66
C THR A 41 0.82 -9.84 11.64
N PRO A 42 -0.20 -10.73 11.75
CA PRO A 42 0.01 -12.18 11.83
C PRO A 42 0.77 -12.77 10.65
N VAL A 43 0.72 -12.14 9.48
CA VAL A 43 1.42 -12.62 8.26
C VAL A 43 2.94 -12.76 8.48
N HIS A 44 3.53 -11.99 9.41
CA HIS A 44 4.94 -12.09 9.75
C HIS A 44 5.32 -13.43 10.41
N ARG A 45 4.35 -14.19 10.91
CA ARG A 45 4.55 -15.52 11.51
C ARG A 45 4.37 -16.66 10.51
N GLU A 46 3.92 -16.36 9.29
CA GLU A 46 3.66 -17.34 8.25
C GLU A 46 4.95 -17.70 7.50
N PRO A 47 5.46 -18.94 7.57
CA PRO A 47 6.70 -19.34 6.88
C PRO A 47 6.64 -19.10 5.37
N LYS A 48 5.47 -19.33 4.75
CA LYS A 48 5.26 -19.14 3.32
C LYS A 48 5.29 -17.66 2.88
N ALA A 49 5.13 -16.72 3.81
CA ALA A 49 5.14 -15.30 3.52
C ALA A 49 6.53 -14.67 3.62
N GLN A 50 7.53 -15.37 4.13
CA GLN A 50 8.84 -14.77 4.45
C GLN A 50 9.56 -14.21 3.22
N THR A 51 9.52 -14.90 2.09
CA THR A 51 10.11 -14.40 0.83
C THR A 51 9.42 -13.13 0.37
N PHE A 52 8.09 -13.10 0.43
CA PHE A 52 7.31 -11.90 0.08
C PHE A 52 7.61 -10.73 1.02
N ILE A 53 7.67 -10.97 2.33
CA ILE A 53 7.98 -9.94 3.33
C ILE A 53 9.37 -9.35 3.08
N LYS A 54 10.38 -10.19 2.81
CA LYS A 54 11.74 -9.73 2.48
C LYS A 54 11.77 -8.89 1.21
N ALA A 55 11.06 -9.30 0.17
CA ALA A 55 10.97 -8.55 -1.08
C ALA A 55 10.31 -7.18 -0.86
N MET A 56 9.21 -7.12 -0.12
CA MET A 56 8.52 -5.88 0.20
C MET A 56 9.35 -4.96 1.10
N TRP A 57 10.11 -5.52 2.03
CA TRP A 57 11.06 -4.77 2.85
C TRP A 57 12.17 -4.15 2.01
N GLY A 58 12.78 -4.93 1.10
CA GLY A 58 13.79 -4.45 0.16
C GLY A 58 13.25 -3.31 -0.71
N ALA A 59 12.06 -3.51 -1.31
CA ALA A 59 11.42 -2.48 -2.13
C ALA A 59 11.10 -1.19 -1.33
N CYS A 60 10.73 -1.32 -0.05
CA CYS A 60 10.53 -0.17 0.83
C CYS A 60 11.83 0.61 1.02
N LEU A 61 12.93 -0.06 1.33
CA LEU A 61 14.24 0.59 1.54
C LEU A 61 14.74 1.28 0.26
N GLU A 62 14.62 0.64 -0.89
CA GLU A 62 14.96 1.26 -2.20
C GLU A 62 14.12 2.51 -2.46
N ALA A 63 12.82 2.44 -2.22
CA ALA A 63 11.93 3.57 -2.41
C ALA A 63 12.28 4.74 -1.45
N GLU A 64 12.62 4.45 -0.20
CA GLU A 64 13.09 5.44 0.77
C GLU A 64 14.40 6.12 0.32
N GLN A 65 15.33 5.37 -0.29
CA GLN A 65 16.56 5.95 -0.86
C GLN A 65 16.27 6.89 -2.03
N ILE A 66 15.30 6.54 -2.89
CA ILE A 66 14.87 7.42 -3.98
C ILE A 66 14.27 8.73 -3.40
N VAL A 67 13.40 8.63 -2.39
CA VAL A 67 12.86 9.82 -1.70
C VAL A 67 13.97 10.67 -1.11
N LYS A 68 14.96 10.06 -0.46
CA LYS A 68 16.12 10.75 0.12
C LYS A 68 16.94 11.50 -0.95
N GLN A 69 17.13 10.89 -2.12
CA GLN A 69 17.88 11.49 -3.21
C GLN A 69 17.12 12.64 -3.89
N LEU A 70 15.83 12.45 -4.17
CA LEU A 70 15.05 13.42 -4.93
C LEU A 70 14.44 14.52 -4.07
N THR A 71 14.13 14.23 -2.81
CA THR A 71 13.45 15.15 -1.88
C THR A 71 14.03 15.03 -0.47
N PRO A 72 15.33 15.39 -0.26
CA PRO A 72 16.04 15.17 1.00
C PRO A 72 15.34 15.81 2.20
N HIS A 73 14.83 17.04 2.08
CA HIS A 73 14.13 17.70 3.18
C HIS A 73 12.85 17.00 3.61
N LEU A 74 12.11 16.40 2.65
CA LEU A 74 10.93 15.61 2.96
C LEU A 74 11.32 14.31 3.69
N TYR A 75 12.38 13.66 3.23
CA TYR A 75 12.94 12.47 3.88
C TYR A 75 13.36 12.77 5.33
N GLU A 76 14.17 13.79 5.54
CA GLU A 76 14.66 14.20 6.86
C GLU A 76 13.50 14.52 7.82
N ARG A 77 12.54 15.32 7.35
CA ARG A 77 11.34 15.65 8.13
C ARG A 77 10.58 14.39 8.55
N GLN A 78 10.39 13.44 7.65
CA GLN A 78 9.65 12.22 7.97
C GLN A 78 10.46 11.32 8.91
N ILE A 79 11.77 11.22 8.77
CA ILE A 79 12.64 10.51 9.74
C ILE A 79 12.47 11.11 11.14
N GLN A 80 12.47 12.44 11.28
CA GLN A 80 12.26 13.12 12.56
C GLN A 80 10.90 12.78 13.18
N LEU A 81 9.82 12.75 12.38
CA LEU A 81 8.49 12.36 12.86
C LEU A 81 8.43 10.91 13.37
N PHE A 82 9.35 10.06 12.94
CA PHE A 82 9.43 8.66 13.33
C PHE A 82 10.59 8.36 14.30
N GLU A 83 11.27 9.39 14.81
CA GLU A 83 12.43 9.22 15.70
C GLU A 83 12.08 8.42 16.96
N ASP A 84 10.97 8.76 17.61
CA ASP A 84 10.49 8.11 18.82
C ASP A 84 9.82 6.74 18.59
N VAL A 85 9.60 6.36 17.33
CA VAL A 85 9.03 5.05 17.01
C VAL A 85 10.07 3.97 17.20
N LYS A 86 9.83 3.03 18.10
CA LYS A 86 10.73 1.90 18.36
C LYS A 86 11.02 1.12 17.08
N LYS A 87 12.26 0.65 16.94
CA LYS A 87 12.72 -0.07 15.75
C LYS A 87 11.85 -1.28 15.39
N GLU A 88 11.38 -2.02 16.39
CA GLU A 88 10.52 -3.20 16.19
C GLU A 88 9.14 -2.87 15.58
N TRP A 89 8.72 -1.60 15.64
CA TRP A 89 7.47 -1.13 15.04
C TRP A 89 7.64 -0.53 13.65
N LYS A 90 8.87 -0.33 13.19
CA LYS A 90 9.14 0.24 11.87
C LYS A 90 9.04 -0.81 10.76
N PHE A 91 8.61 -0.38 9.60
CA PHE A 91 8.72 -1.10 8.33
C PHE A 91 9.51 -0.21 7.38
N GLY A 92 10.76 -0.58 7.09
CA GLY A 92 11.74 0.36 6.54
C GLY A 92 12.30 1.28 7.63
N THR A 93 12.60 2.53 7.30
CA THR A 93 13.15 3.53 8.23
C THR A 93 12.14 4.64 8.56
N MET A 94 11.26 4.99 7.62
CA MET A 94 10.32 6.11 7.73
C MET A 94 8.84 5.68 7.70
N TYR A 95 8.54 4.39 7.92
CA TYR A 95 7.18 3.85 7.97
C TYR A 95 7.02 2.84 9.12
N THR A 96 5.78 2.53 9.45
CA THR A 96 5.42 1.46 10.41
C THR A 96 4.75 0.28 9.74
N SER A 97 4.22 0.46 8.54
CA SER A 97 3.51 -0.59 7.81
C SER A 97 3.55 -0.36 6.30
N SER A 98 3.33 -1.44 5.58
CA SER A 98 3.06 -1.43 4.15
C SER A 98 1.78 -2.21 3.87
N ILE A 99 1.02 -1.78 2.87
CA ILE A 99 -0.17 -2.49 2.41
C ILE A 99 0.08 -2.95 0.98
N SER A 100 0.02 -4.26 0.77
CA SER A 100 0.05 -4.83 -0.58
C SER A 100 -1.39 -5.11 -1.03
N ASN A 101 -1.84 -4.38 -2.03
CA ASN A 101 -3.15 -4.52 -2.64
C ASN A 101 -3.02 -5.21 -4.00
N PHE A 102 -3.83 -6.23 -4.23
CA PHE A 102 -3.88 -6.94 -5.50
C PHE A 102 -5.25 -6.78 -6.14
N ASN A 103 -5.29 -6.13 -7.31
CA ASN A 103 -6.50 -5.85 -8.10
C ASN A 103 -7.62 -5.14 -7.34
N ILE A 104 -7.28 -4.22 -6.45
CA ILE A 104 -8.25 -3.50 -5.63
C ILE A 104 -8.45 -2.09 -6.17
N ALA A 105 -9.69 -1.79 -6.57
CA ALA A 105 -10.14 -0.42 -6.73
C ALA A 105 -10.55 0.17 -5.37
N ALA A 106 -10.45 1.48 -5.23
CA ALA A 106 -10.85 2.18 -4.02
C ALA A 106 -11.76 3.36 -4.33
N ALA A 107 -12.87 3.48 -3.60
CA ALA A 107 -13.67 4.69 -3.61
C ALA A 107 -12.87 5.86 -3.05
N PHE A 108 -13.33 7.10 -3.30
CA PHE A 108 -12.68 8.29 -2.77
C PHE A 108 -12.65 8.30 -1.23
N HIS A 109 -11.46 8.50 -0.68
CA HIS A 109 -11.22 8.54 0.77
C HIS A 109 -9.95 9.35 1.07
N ARG A 110 -9.67 9.55 2.35
CA ARG A 110 -8.37 9.98 2.89
C ARG A 110 -7.86 8.91 3.82
N ASP A 111 -6.55 8.75 3.88
CA ASP A 111 -5.91 7.85 4.83
C ASP A 111 -5.81 8.50 6.22
N THR A 112 -6.96 8.61 6.89
CA THR A 112 -7.06 9.31 8.18
C THR A 112 -6.27 8.67 9.33
N GLY A 113 -5.81 7.44 9.15
CA GLY A 113 -4.92 6.75 10.10
C GLY A 113 -3.44 7.08 9.94
N ASN A 114 -3.06 7.83 8.91
CA ASN A 114 -1.68 8.23 8.69
C ASN A 114 -1.31 9.44 9.56
N ILE A 115 -0.03 9.54 9.91
CA ILE A 115 0.49 10.67 10.68
C ILE A 115 0.44 11.93 9.81
N VAL A 116 -0.07 13.02 10.37
CA VAL A 116 -0.11 14.32 9.71
C VAL A 116 1.30 14.78 9.35
N GLY A 117 1.48 15.24 8.11
CA GLY A 117 2.78 15.70 7.62
C GLY A 117 3.65 14.63 6.99
N THR A 118 3.19 13.37 6.95
CA THR A 118 3.90 12.29 6.26
C THR A 118 3.49 12.17 4.80
N VAL A 119 4.26 11.43 4.02
CA VAL A 119 3.88 11.00 2.67
C VAL A 119 3.80 9.49 2.60
N ASN A 120 2.94 9.02 1.71
CA ASN A 120 2.88 7.63 1.31
C ASN A 120 3.73 7.40 0.06
N ILE A 121 4.32 6.22 -0.04
CA ILE A 121 4.93 5.73 -1.27
C ILE A 121 4.02 4.64 -1.83
N ILE A 122 3.61 4.79 -3.08
CA ILE A 122 2.93 3.74 -3.85
C ILE A 122 3.92 3.17 -4.86
N LEU A 123 4.21 1.89 -4.72
CA LEU A 123 4.95 1.11 -5.71
C LEU A 123 3.95 0.35 -6.57
N THR A 124 3.98 0.55 -7.87
CA THR A 124 3.04 -0.08 -8.79
C THR A 124 3.71 -1.18 -9.58
N LYS A 125 3.15 -2.37 -9.49
CA LYS A 125 3.43 -3.50 -10.37
C LYS A 125 2.20 -3.71 -11.26
N ARG A 126 2.39 -3.61 -12.57
CA ARG A 126 1.30 -3.71 -13.55
C ARG A 126 1.63 -4.75 -14.60
N ASN A 127 0.70 -5.63 -14.89
CA ASN A 127 0.83 -6.59 -15.97
C ASN A 127 -0.52 -6.82 -16.67
N ASN A 128 -0.58 -6.52 -17.97
CA ASN A 128 -1.75 -6.76 -18.82
C ASN A 128 -3.09 -6.29 -18.22
N ALA A 129 -3.09 -5.12 -17.60
CA ALA A 129 -4.27 -4.54 -16.99
C ALA A 129 -4.41 -3.05 -17.29
N ASN A 130 -5.65 -2.62 -17.52
CA ASN A 130 -6.06 -1.21 -17.64
C ASN A 130 -6.71 -0.75 -16.33
N GLY A 131 -6.74 0.55 -16.09
CA GLY A 131 -7.27 1.10 -14.85
C GLY A 131 -6.26 1.03 -13.71
N GLY A 132 -6.73 1.00 -12.46
CA GLY A 132 -5.86 1.10 -11.30
C GLY A 132 -5.15 2.45 -11.21
N CYS A 133 -5.71 3.48 -11.85
CA CYS A 133 -5.16 4.83 -11.85
C CYS A 133 -5.52 5.53 -10.54
N LEU A 134 -4.54 6.18 -9.91
CA LEU A 134 -4.80 7.03 -8.75
C LEU A 134 -5.41 8.35 -9.20
N ASN A 135 -6.63 8.61 -8.77
CA ASN A 135 -7.31 9.89 -8.99
C ASN A 135 -7.24 10.75 -7.72
N VAL A 136 -6.83 12.00 -7.86
CA VAL A 136 -6.74 13.00 -6.78
C VAL A 136 -7.56 14.23 -7.19
N PRO A 137 -8.86 14.26 -6.82
CA PRO A 137 -9.77 15.33 -7.23
C PRO A 137 -9.33 16.72 -6.80
N ASP A 138 -8.69 16.84 -5.64
CA ASP A 138 -8.19 18.12 -5.11
C ASP A 138 -7.25 18.85 -6.10
N TYR A 139 -6.61 18.12 -6.99
CA TYR A 139 -5.71 18.65 -8.04
C TYR A 139 -6.25 18.44 -9.45
N ASN A 140 -7.44 17.86 -9.60
CA ASN A 140 -8.00 17.45 -10.89
C ASN A 140 -7.03 16.57 -11.72
N VAL A 141 -6.35 15.62 -11.06
CA VAL A 141 -5.33 14.79 -11.67
C VAL A 141 -5.68 13.32 -11.52
N THR A 142 -5.44 12.55 -12.58
CA THR A 142 -5.44 11.09 -12.55
C THR A 142 -4.07 10.60 -13.01
N PHE A 143 -3.40 9.82 -12.15
CA PHE A 143 -2.09 9.24 -12.43
C PHE A 143 -2.26 7.85 -13.00
N GLU A 144 -1.91 7.66 -14.26
CA GLU A 144 -1.72 6.34 -14.85
C GLU A 144 -0.31 5.86 -14.55
N GLN A 145 -0.17 5.08 -13.50
CA GLN A 145 1.13 4.57 -13.08
C GLN A 145 1.59 3.43 -14.00
N ALA A 146 2.78 3.56 -14.56
CA ALA A 146 3.42 2.51 -15.34
C ALA A 146 3.84 1.32 -14.46
N ASP A 147 4.17 0.19 -15.08
CA ASP A 147 4.81 -0.92 -14.38
C ASP A 147 6.16 -0.46 -13.77
N ASN A 148 6.47 -0.94 -12.58
CA ASN A 148 7.66 -0.57 -11.81
C ASN A 148 7.81 0.96 -11.58
N SER A 149 6.70 1.67 -11.43
CA SER A 149 6.70 3.09 -11.10
C SER A 149 6.49 3.33 -9.61
N MET A 150 6.92 4.52 -9.17
CA MET A 150 6.75 4.99 -7.80
C MET A 150 6.03 6.34 -7.81
N LEU A 151 5.04 6.50 -6.93
CA LEU A 151 4.37 7.76 -6.66
C LEU A 151 4.48 8.08 -5.18
N VAL A 152 4.80 9.34 -4.86
CA VAL A 152 4.88 9.85 -3.49
C VAL A 152 3.88 10.97 -3.33
N TYR A 153 2.99 10.87 -2.34
CA TYR A 153 1.97 11.90 -2.09
C TYR A 153 1.44 11.83 -0.63
N PRO A 154 0.87 12.94 -0.12
CA PRO A 154 0.33 12.98 1.24
C PRO A 154 -1.11 12.44 1.30
N ALA A 155 -1.26 11.11 1.40
CA ALA A 155 -2.56 10.44 1.41
C ALA A 155 -3.46 10.81 2.61
N TRP A 156 -2.89 11.26 3.73
CA TRP A 156 -3.63 11.76 4.88
C TRP A 156 -4.40 13.07 4.55
N ARG A 157 -3.84 13.88 3.66
CA ARG A 157 -4.34 15.21 3.31
C ARG A 157 -5.30 15.18 2.14
N ASN A 158 -4.92 14.52 1.05
CA ASN A 158 -5.64 14.60 -0.21
C ASN A 158 -6.69 13.49 -0.32
N VAL A 159 -7.89 13.87 -0.77
CA VAL A 159 -8.89 12.90 -1.21
C VAL A 159 -8.33 12.17 -2.42
N HIS A 160 -8.41 10.86 -2.41
CA HIS A 160 -7.93 10.03 -3.50
C HIS A 160 -8.77 8.77 -3.66
N GLY A 161 -8.70 8.18 -4.83
CA GLY A 161 -9.36 6.92 -5.15
C GLY A 161 -8.60 6.18 -6.24
N VAL A 162 -8.90 4.91 -6.42
CA VAL A 162 -8.28 4.07 -7.44
C VAL A 162 -9.35 3.56 -8.37
N THR A 163 -9.18 3.83 -9.67
CA THR A 163 -10.14 3.41 -10.70
C THR A 163 -10.21 1.88 -10.80
N PRO A 164 -11.34 1.31 -11.26
CA PRO A 164 -11.47 -0.12 -11.48
C PRO A 164 -10.36 -0.67 -12.37
N ILE A 165 -9.85 -1.85 -12.01
CA ILE A 165 -8.81 -2.56 -12.75
C ILE A 165 -9.49 -3.59 -13.67
N LYS A 166 -9.13 -3.59 -14.95
CA LYS A 166 -9.65 -4.51 -15.96
C LYS A 166 -8.51 -5.22 -16.67
N PRO A 167 -8.57 -6.55 -16.89
CA PRO A 167 -7.56 -7.24 -17.67
C PRO A 167 -7.64 -6.82 -19.16
N ILE A 168 -6.50 -6.75 -19.83
CA ILE A 168 -6.42 -6.54 -21.28
C ILE A 168 -6.62 -7.88 -22.00
N ALA A 169 -6.16 -8.99 -21.39
CA ALA A 169 -6.26 -10.34 -21.93
C ALA A 169 -6.86 -11.29 -20.88
N GLU A 170 -7.34 -12.43 -21.33
CA GLU A 170 -7.99 -13.46 -20.49
C GLU A 170 -7.13 -13.89 -19.28
N ASN A 171 -5.81 -13.80 -19.41
CA ASN A 171 -4.83 -14.12 -18.36
C ASN A 171 -4.20 -12.88 -17.67
N GLY A 172 -4.71 -11.68 -17.94
CA GLY A 172 -4.11 -10.41 -17.50
C GLY A 172 -3.96 -10.25 -15.99
N TYR A 173 -4.77 -10.96 -15.21
CA TYR A 173 -4.69 -10.90 -13.74
C TYR A 173 -3.81 -11.98 -13.10
N ARG A 174 -3.33 -12.98 -13.84
CA ARG A 174 -2.60 -14.09 -13.23
C ARG A 174 -1.17 -13.73 -12.83
N ASN A 175 -0.64 -12.65 -13.38
CA ASN A 175 0.74 -12.20 -13.21
C ASN A 175 0.86 -10.75 -12.69
N SER A 176 -0.22 -10.19 -12.18
CA SER A 176 -0.22 -8.82 -11.63
C SER A 176 0.01 -8.83 -10.13
#